data_31e1a083c7f35e23e1cac2bf34bd9c11
#
_entry.id   31e1a083c7f35e23e1cac2bf34bd9c11
#
_cell.length_a   1.000
_cell.length_b   1.000
_cell.length_c   1.000
_cell.angle_alpha   90.00
_cell.angle_beta   90.00
_cell.angle_gamma   90.00
#
_symmetry.space_group_name_H-M   'P 1'
#
loop_
_entity.id
_entity.type
_entity.pdbx_description
1 polymer ?
#
loop_
_entity_poly.entity_id
_entity_poly.type
_entity_poly.pdbx_seq_one_letter_code
_entity_poly.pdbx_strand_id
1 'polypeptide(L)'
;KEKLGYKAVVGLDDLQLMVDGPLSKDQTWSGLFSVRKSNLQLLFKAIGLPFLPSYYDGTFKISKKFQSGDELFFLGMGAKDSFEFNEDAEPTFTNLTLIDRLPNSPQWNYTVGTGYRHLAENGNWLFTWSRNMLDNRALKYYRNVETPENLLYDYKSQEIENKMRVDRN
;
A
#
# COMPACT_ATOMS: atom_id res chain seq x y z
N LYS A 1 -21.38 -13.14 2.34
CA LYS A 1 -21.93 -12.89 0.97
C LYS A 1 -22.14 -14.21 0.28
N GLU A 2 -23.23 -14.37 -0.42
CA GLU A 2 -23.57 -15.62 -1.16
C GLU A 2 -22.97 -15.65 -2.57
N LYS A 3 -22.56 -14.52 -3.10
CA LYS A 3 -22.01 -14.36 -4.47
C LYS A 3 -20.80 -13.44 -4.47
N LEU A 4 -19.95 -13.60 -5.47
CA LEU A 4 -18.88 -12.65 -5.76
C LEU A 4 -19.46 -11.26 -6.05
N GLY A 5 -18.94 -10.26 -5.38
CA GLY A 5 -19.22 -8.86 -5.62
C GLY A 5 -18.04 -8.20 -6.31
N TYR A 6 -18.32 -7.26 -7.18
CA TYR A 6 -17.33 -6.44 -7.86
C TYR A 6 -17.66 -4.99 -7.60
N LYS A 7 -16.62 -4.18 -7.37
CA LYS A 7 -16.74 -2.75 -7.21
C LYS A 7 -15.62 -2.07 -8.01
N ALA A 8 -16.00 -1.11 -8.84
CA ALA A 8 -15.08 -0.18 -9.47
C ALA A 8 -15.40 1.23 -8.98
N VAL A 9 -14.38 1.97 -8.63
CA VAL A 9 -14.47 3.39 -8.26
C VAL A 9 -13.58 4.18 -9.21
N VAL A 10 -14.11 5.24 -9.75
CA VAL A 10 -13.39 6.22 -10.57
C VAL A 10 -13.56 7.56 -9.90
N GLY A 11 -12.50 8.01 -9.23
CA GLY A 11 -12.42 9.31 -8.56
C GLY A 11 -11.49 10.27 -9.29
N LEU A 12 -11.49 11.52 -8.86
CA LEU A 12 -10.51 12.51 -9.32
C LEU A 12 -9.10 12.18 -8.79
N ASP A 13 -9.05 11.59 -7.63
CA ASP A 13 -7.83 11.27 -6.88
C ASP A 13 -7.36 9.84 -7.07
N ASP A 14 -8.28 8.88 -7.38
CA ASP A 14 -7.92 7.48 -7.56
C ASP A 14 -8.83 6.68 -8.50
N LEU A 15 -8.30 5.53 -8.92
CA LEU A 15 -9.01 4.43 -9.54
C LEU A 15 -8.89 3.21 -8.64
N GLN A 16 -10.02 2.55 -8.30
CA GLN A 16 -10.03 1.36 -7.48
C GLN A 16 -10.85 0.25 -8.13
N LEU A 17 -10.32 -0.97 -8.06
CA LEU A 17 -11.05 -2.20 -8.37
C LEU A 17 -11.04 -3.11 -7.15
N MET A 18 -12.19 -3.67 -6.83
CA MET A 18 -12.34 -4.58 -5.71
C MET A 18 -13.22 -5.76 -6.09
N VAL A 19 -12.83 -6.94 -5.61
CA VAL A 19 -13.61 -8.18 -5.72
C VAL A 19 -13.71 -8.79 -4.34
N ASP A 20 -14.90 -9.18 -3.90
CA ASP A 20 -15.10 -9.83 -2.62
C ASP A 20 -16.24 -10.85 -2.67
N GLY A 21 -16.13 -11.90 -1.89
CA GLY A 21 -17.16 -12.93 -1.78
C GLY A 21 -16.62 -14.34 -1.55
N PRO A 22 -17.47 -15.37 -1.77
CA PRO A 22 -17.06 -16.76 -1.60
C PRO A 22 -16.10 -17.20 -2.70
N LEU A 23 -15.04 -17.90 -2.30
CA LEU A 23 -14.05 -18.49 -3.21
C LEU A 23 -14.32 -19.99 -3.46
N SER A 24 -15.23 -20.60 -2.70
CA SER A 24 -15.62 -22.00 -2.83
C SER A 24 -17.14 -22.15 -2.89
N LYS A 25 -17.61 -23.23 -3.52
CA LYS A 25 -19.05 -23.52 -3.66
C LYS A 25 -19.73 -23.77 -2.31
N ASP A 26 -19.02 -24.35 -1.36
CA ASP A 26 -19.49 -24.61 0.00
C ASP A 26 -19.40 -23.38 0.92
N GLN A 27 -18.95 -22.25 0.37
CA GLN A 27 -18.82 -20.97 1.06
C GLN A 27 -17.92 -21.01 2.32
N THR A 28 -17.13 -22.07 2.48
CA THR A 28 -16.15 -22.16 3.59
C THR A 28 -14.97 -21.24 3.38
N TRP A 29 -14.64 -20.91 2.13
CA TRP A 29 -13.62 -19.95 1.76
C TRP A 29 -14.24 -18.64 1.29
N SER A 30 -13.74 -17.54 1.78
CA SER A 30 -14.08 -16.20 1.33
C SER A 30 -12.83 -15.38 1.03
N GLY A 31 -12.95 -14.42 0.12
CA GLY A 31 -11.86 -13.56 -0.27
C GLY A 31 -12.31 -12.12 -0.47
N LEU A 32 -11.36 -11.22 -0.29
CA LEU A 32 -11.43 -9.82 -0.66
C LEU A 32 -10.09 -9.46 -1.31
N PHE A 33 -10.15 -8.86 -2.48
CA PHE A 33 -8.99 -8.34 -3.21
C PHE A 33 -9.32 -6.94 -3.69
N SER A 34 -8.40 -6.01 -3.47
CA SER A 34 -8.52 -4.63 -3.92
C SER A 34 -7.19 -4.15 -4.46
N VAL A 35 -7.25 -3.43 -5.57
CA VAL A 35 -6.10 -2.69 -6.12
C VAL A 35 -6.54 -1.26 -6.39
N ARG A 36 -5.63 -0.32 -6.14
CA ARG A 36 -5.86 1.10 -6.33
C ARG A 36 -4.65 1.77 -6.96
N LYS A 37 -4.92 2.70 -7.87
CA LYS A 37 -3.93 3.59 -8.47
C LYS A 37 -4.36 5.03 -8.25
N SER A 38 -3.44 5.88 -7.80
CA SER A 38 -3.73 7.30 -7.65
C SER A 38 -3.76 8.04 -9.00
N ASN A 39 -4.61 9.06 -9.09
CA ASN A 39 -4.67 10.02 -10.18
C ASN A 39 -4.15 11.41 -9.74
N LEU A 40 -3.49 11.50 -8.58
CA LEU A 40 -3.02 12.76 -8.00
C LEU A 40 -2.09 13.53 -8.93
N GLN A 41 -1.34 12.83 -9.78
CA GLN A 41 -0.51 13.46 -10.81
C GLN A 41 -1.32 14.39 -11.72
N LEU A 42 -2.52 13.98 -12.16
CA LEU A 42 -3.38 14.79 -13.01
C LEU A 42 -3.85 16.05 -12.28
N LEU A 43 -4.26 15.89 -11.02
CA LEU A 43 -4.71 17.00 -10.20
C LEU A 43 -3.57 17.99 -9.93
N PHE A 44 -2.39 17.50 -9.54
CA PHE A 44 -1.23 18.33 -9.22
C PHE A 44 -0.70 19.05 -10.47
N LYS A 45 -0.73 18.40 -11.63
CA LYS A 45 -0.40 19.02 -12.91
C LYS A 45 -1.39 20.13 -13.25
N ALA A 46 -2.69 19.89 -13.06
CA ALA A 46 -3.74 20.87 -13.35
C ALA A 46 -3.66 22.14 -12.51
N ILE A 47 -3.19 22.05 -11.27
CA ILE A 47 -2.99 23.21 -10.36
C ILE A 47 -1.56 23.76 -10.38
N GLY A 48 -0.70 23.27 -11.30
CA GLY A 48 0.63 23.82 -11.55
C GLY A 48 1.66 23.51 -10.45
N LEU A 49 1.48 22.45 -9.66
CA LEU A 49 2.46 22.07 -8.65
C LEU A 49 3.74 21.51 -9.29
N PRO A 50 4.93 21.77 -8.68
CA PRO A 50 6.21 21.37 -9.24
C PRO A 50 6.55 19.89 -9.08
N PHE A 51 5.67 19.09 -8.47
CA PHE A 51 5.87 17.66 -8.27
C PHE A 51 4.55 16.89 -8.48
N LEU A 52 4.68 15.67 -8.98
CA LEU A 52 3.58 14.80 -9.42
C LEU A 52 3.62 13.48 -8.64
N PRO A 53 2.91 13.37 -7.51
CA PRO A 53 2.90 12.15 -6.71
C PRO A 53 2.10 11.05 -7.41
N SER A 54 2.58 9.83 -7.27
CA SER A 54 1.91 8.61 -7.75
C SER A 54 2.00 7.53 -6.72
N TYR A 55 0.90 6.82 -6.47
CA TYR A 55 0.93 5.62 -5.66
C TYR A 55 0.07 4.51 -6.25
N TYR A 56 0.48 3.30 -5.93
CA TYR A 56 -0.27 2.07 -6.16
C TYR A 56 -0.38 1.35 -4.84
N ASP A 57 -1.53 0.84 -4.53
CA ASP A 57 -1.71 -0.02 -3.38
C ASP A 57 -2.61 -1.21 -3.70
N GLY A 58 -2.43 -2.26 -2.90
CA GLY A 58 -3.24 -3.46 -2.99
C GLY A 58 -3.49 -4.05 -1.62
N THR A 59 -4.64 -4.66 -1.47
CA THR A 59 -5.05 -5.34 -0.24
C THR A 59 -5.71 -6.65 -0.59
N PHE A 60 -5.43 -7.69 0.18
CA PHE A 60 -6.16 -8.93 0.11
C PHE A 60 -6.48 -9.48 1.51
N LYS A 61 -7.57 -10.21 1.59
CA LYS A 61 -7.91 -11.07 2.72
C LYS A 61 -8.50 -12.36 2.19
N ILE A 62 -8.02 -13.49 2.67
CA ILE A 62 -8.58 -14.82 2.40
C ILE A 62 -8.89 -15.44 3.74
N SER A 63 -10.09 -15.96 3.91
CA SER A 63 -10.51 -16.61 5.16
C SER A 63 -11.09 -17.99 4.86
N LYS A 64 -10.82 -18.93 5.75
CA LYS A 64 -11.44 -20.24 5.78
C LYS A 64 -12.19 -20.44 7.10
N LYS A 65 -13.46 -20.79 7.02
CA LYS A 65 -14.26 -21.24 8.17
C LYS A 65 -14.29 -22.76 8.20
N PHE A 66 -14.04 -23.31 9.37
CA PHE A 66 -14.09 -24.76 9.62
C PHE A 66 -15.46 -25.16 10.17
N GLN A 67 -15.78 -26.44 10.10
CA GLN A 67 -17.04 -26.97 10.67
C GLN A 67 -17.10 -26.81 12.20
N SER A 68 -15.95 -26.79 12.87
CA SER A 68 -15.84 -26.49 14.31
C SER A 68 -16.23 -25.05 14.69
N GLY A 69 -16.43 -24.17 13.69
CA GLY A 69 -16.62 -22.73 13.89
C GLY A 69 -15.33 -21.93 13.93
N ASP A 70 -14.18 -22.59 13.95
CA ASP A 70 -12.87 -21.94 13.90
C ASP A 70 -12.67 -21.18 12.58
N GLU A 71 -11.80 -20.19 12.58
CA GLU A 71 -11.48 -19.41 11.38
C GLU A 71 -9.96 -19.28 11.23
N LEU A 72 -9.46 -19.62 10.05
CA LEU A 72 -8.11 -19.29 9.61
C LEU A 72 -8.20 -18.16 8.59
N PHE A 73 -7.37 -17.13 8.73
CA PHE A 73 -7.33 -16.07 7.73
C PHE A 73 -5.90 -15.64 7.40
N PHE A 74 -5.73 -15.21 6.17
CA PHE A 74 -4.54 -14.55 5.65
C PHE A 74 -4.93 -13.17 5.15
N LEU A 75 -4.12 -12.18 5.46
CA LEU A 75 -4.31 -10.83 4.97
C LEU A 75 -2.97 -10.24 4.52
N GLY A 76 -3.06 -9.31 3.58
CA GLY A 76 -1.91 -8.56 3.16
C GLY A 76 -2.34 -7.22 2.57
N MET A 77 -1.47 -6.26 2.72
CA MET A 77 -1.54 -4.97 2.06
C MET A 77 -0.14 -4.55 1.65
N GLY A 78 -0.03 -3.80 0.57
CA GLY A 78 1.22 -3.22 0.14
C GLY A 78 0.97 -1.97 -0.68
N ALA A 79 1.93 -1.07 -0.64
CA ALA A 79 1.91 0.17 -1.40
C ALA A 79 3.28 0.48 -1.98
N LYS A 80 3.27 1.19 -3.09
CA LYS A 80 4.45 1.78 -3.71
C LYS A 80 4.15 3.23 -4.03
N ASP A 81 4.96 4.11 -3.48
CA ASP A 81 4.87 5.55 -3.65
C ASP A 81 6.07 6.06 -4.44
N SER A 82 5.84 7.01 -5.30
CA SER A 82 6.85 7.73 -6.06
C SER A 82 6.34 9.11 -6.42
N PHE A 83 7.23 10.00 -6.80
CA PHE A 83 6.85 11.23 -7.46
C PHE A 83 7.85 11.57 -8.56
N GLU A 84 7.39 12.37 -9.52
CA GLU A 84 8.19 12.94 -10.59
C GLU A 84 8.15 14.46 -10.48
N PHE A 85 9.17 15.14 -10.97
CA PHE A 85 9.12 16.59 -11.09
C PHE A 85 8.23 17.00 -12.27
N ASN A 86 7.46 18.07 -12.08
CA ASN A 86 6.62 18.63 -13.13
C ASN A 86 7.42 19.63 -13.96
N GLU A 87 7.94 19.19 -15.08
CA GLU A 87 8.72 20.03 -15.99
C GLU A 87 7.88 21.16 -16.65
N ASP A 88 6.55 20.99 -16.70
CA ASP A 88 5.61 21.98 -17.25
C ASP A 88 5.17 23.02 -16.21
N ALA A 89 5.61 22.92 -14.95
CA ALA A 89 5.28 23.89 -13.92
C ALA A 89 5.89 25.27 -14.24
N GLU A 90 5.17 26.35 -13.94
CA GLU A 90 5.70 27.70 -14.10
C GLU A 90 7.05 27.86 -13.36
N PRO A 91 8.11 28.39 -14.02
CA PRO A 91 9.43 28.52 -13.43
C PRO A 91 9.50 29.70 -12.44
N THR A 92 8.61 29.70 -11.44
CA THR A 92 8.64 30.68 -10.36
C THR A 92 9.80 30.38 -9.42
N PHE A 93 10.28 31.37 -8.70
CA PHE A 93 11.33 31.19 -7.67
C PHE A 93 10.96 30.08 -6.67
N THR A 94 9.69 30.03 -6.27
CA THR A 94 9.20 29.01 -5.34
C THR A 94 9.27 27.61 -5.94
N ASN A 95 8.77 27.41 -7.17
CA ASN A 95 8.79 26.10 -7.83
C ASN A 95 10.21 25.61 -8.10
N LEU A 96 11.07 26.48 -8.60
CA LEU A 96 12.48 26.15 -8.82
C LEU A 96 13.21 25.80 -7.52
N THR A 97 12.94 26.52 -6.44
CA THR A 97 13.52 26.23 -5.11
C THR A 97 13.02 24.89 -4.56
N LEU A 98 11.73 24.58 -4.73
CA LEU A 98 11.18 23.28 -4.31
C LEU A 98 11.80 22.13 -5.10
N ILE A 99 11.85 22.22 -6.41
CA ILE A 99 12.46 21.21 -7.29
C ILE A 99 13.94 21.02 -6.93
N ASP A 100 14.66 22.10 -6.67
CA ASP A 100 16.08 22.02 -6.34
C ASP A 100 16.35 21.43 -4.93
N ARG A 101 15.41 21.55 -4.00
CA ARG A 101 15.59 21.05 -2.62
C ARG A 101 15.03 19.66 -2.37
N LEU A 102 13.95 19.27 -3.05
CA LEU A 102 13.30 17.99 -2.82
C LEU A 102 14.16 16.82 -3.33
N PRO A 103 14.40 15.80 -2.50
CA PRO A 103 14.99 14.55 -2.98
C PRO A 103 13.95 13.73 -3.72
N ASN A 104 14.37 12.89 -4.64
CA ASN A 104 13.54 11.80 -5.14
C ASN A 104 13.48 10.71 -4.06
N SER A 105 12.27 10.45 -3.55
CA SER A 105 12.07 9.57 -2.39
C SER A 105 11.07 8.45 -2.71
N PRO A 106 11.43 7.50 -3.60
CA PRO A 106 10.59 6.33 -3.82
C PRO A 106 10.56 5.46 -2.57
N GLN A 107 9.38 4.97 -2.25
CA GLN A 107 9.20 4.04 -1.14
C GLN A 107 8.23 2.94 -1.50
N TRP A 108 8.37 1.80 -0.86
CA TRP A 108 7.40 0.74 -0.93
C TRP A 108 7.32 -0.01 0.41
N ASN A 109 6.17 -0.53 0.69
CA ASN A 109 5.94 -1.25 1.92
C ASN A 109 4.98 -2.41 1.69
N TYR A 110 5.03 -3.37 2.60
CA TYR A 110 3.99 -4.38 2.72
C TYR A 110 3.79 -4.79 4.18
N THR A 111 2.59 -5.22 4.47
CA THR A 111 2.24 -5.96 5.67
C THR A 111 1.51 -7.23 5.25
N VAL A 112 1.98 -8.38 5.72
CA VAL A 112 1.29 -9.66 5.56
C VAL A 112 1.09 -10.29 6.92
N GLY A 113 0.01 -11.02 7.07
CA GLY A 113 -0.29 -11.68 8.33
C GLY A 113 -1.22 -12.85 8.17
N THR A 114 -1.23 -13.68 9.19
CA THR A 114 -2.17 -14.78 9.35
C THR A 114 -2.73 -14.76 10.76
N GLY A 115 -3.96 -15.22 10.90
CA GLY A 115 -4.58 -15.39 12.20
C GLY A 115 -5.45 -16.62 12.23
N TYR A 116 -5.42 -17.30 13.38
CA TYR A 116 -6.28 -18.44 13.66
C TYR A 116 -7.13 -18.13 14.88
N ARG A 117 -8.45 -18.14 14.68
CA ARG A 117 -9.43 -17.98 15.75
C ARG A 117 -9.98 -19.35 16.11
N HIS A 118 -9.76 -19.76 17.34
CA HIS A 118 -10.32 -20.98 17.90
C HIS A 118 -11.50 -20.64 18.81
N LEU A 119 -12.65 -21.27 18.57
CA LEU A 119 -13.83 -21.14 19.42
C LEU A 119 -13.76 -22.18 20.53
N ALA A 120 -13.80 -21.72 21.78
CA ALA A 120 -13.93 -22.55 22.97
C ALA A 120 -15.31 -22.34 23.60
N GLU A 121 -15.73 -23.25 24.50
CA GLU A 121 -17.04 -23.16 25.18
C GLU A 121 -17.29 -21.83 25.87
N ASN A 122 -16.25 -21.21 26.44
CA ASN A 122 -16.33 -19.96 27.22
C ASN A 122 -15.46 -18.86 26.57
N GLY A 123 -15.63 -18.61 25.29
CA GLY A 123 -14.93 -17.53 24.61
C GLY A 123 -14.18 -17.96 23.35
N ASN A 124 -13.20 -17.19 22.97
CA ASN A 124 -12.36 -17.52 21.82
C ASN A 124 -10.89 -17.17 22.07
N TRP A 125 -10.01 -17.90 21.39
CA TRP A 125 -8.59 -17.60 21.31
C TRP A 125 -8.28 -17.08 19.92
N LEU A 126 -7.50 -16.01 19.82
CA LEU A 126 -6.99 -15.49 18.57
C LEU A 126 -5.48 -15.49 18.59
N PHE A 127 -4.90 -16.29 17.73
CA PHE A 127 -3.46 -16.33 17.48
C PHE A 127 -3.19 -15.53 16.19
N THR A 128 -2.29 -14.56 16.26
CA THR A 128 -1.90 -13.78 15.08
C THR A 128 -0.39 -13.74 14.93
N TRP A 129 0.05 -13.76 13.68
CA TRP A 129 1.40 -13.44 13.28
C TRP A 129 1.36 -12.46 12.12
N SER A 130 2.24 -11.49 12.14
CA SER A 130 2.39 -10.53 11.04
C SER A 130 3.83 -10.17 10.79
N ARG A 131 4.10 -9.81 9.54
CA ARG A 131 5.36 -9.23 9.09
C ARG A 131 5.07 -7.97 8.32
N ASN A 132 5.73 -6.88 8.66
CA ASN A 132 5.76 -5.67 7.88
C ASN A 132 7.19 -5.37 7.41
N MET A 133 7.28 -4.72 6.29
CA MET A 133 8.50 -4.21 5.71
C MET A 133 8.23 -2.83 5.13
N LEU A 134 9.14 -1.91 5.38
CA LEU A 134 9.19 -0.59 4.78
C LEU A 134 10.57 -0.41 4.16
N ASP A 135 10.59 -0.07 2.88
CA ASP A 135 11.80 0.27 2.14
C ASP A 135 11.68 1.73 1.69
N ASN A 136 12.57 2.55 2.21
CA ASN A 136 12.66 3.97 1.90
C ASN A 136 13.96 4.27 1.19
N ARG A 137 13.89 5.13 0.19
CA ARG A 137 15.05 5.70 -0.45
C ARG A 137 14.91 7.22 -0.53
N ALA A 138 16.02 7.93 -0.35
CA ALA A 138 16.11 9.35 -0.65
C ALA A 138 17.36 9.59 -1.50
N LEU A 139 17.12 10.03 -2.72
CA LEU A 139 18.15 10.22 -3.73
C LEU A 139 18.15 11.69 -4.18
N LYS A 140 19.32 12.31 -4.16
CA LYS A 140 19.45 13.70 -4.59
C LYS A 140 20.69 13.92 -5.42
N TYR A 141 20.49 14.56 -6.55
CA TYR A 141 21.55 15.07 -7.42
C TYR A 141 21.58 16.59 -7.41
N TYR A 142 22.77 17.15 -7.59
CA TYR A 142 22.92 18.59 -7.78
C TYR A 142 22.17 19.04 -9.02
N ARG A 143 21.30 20.03 -8.86
CA ARG A 143 20.40 20.53 -9.91
C ARG A 143 19.56 19.45 -10.60
N ASN A 144 19.33 18.31 -9.94
CA ASN A 144 18.62 17.14 -10.46
C ASN A 144 19.23 16.54 -11.74
N VAL A 145 20.51 16.78 -12.01
CA VAL A 145 21.24 16.17 -13.13
C VAL A 145 21.81 14.83 -12.67
N GLU A 146 21.24 13.75 -13.15
CA GLU A 146 21.53 12.37 -12.73
C GLU A 146 22.86 11.88 -13.33
N THR A 147 23.96 12.39 -12.81
CA THR A 147 25.31 11.89 -13.10
C THR A 147 26.02 11.50 -11.81
N PRO A 148 26.99 10.57 -11.85
CA PRO A 148 27.73 10.18 -10.64
C PRO A 148 28.40 11.36 -9.93
N GLU A 149 28.88 12.35 -10.68
CA GLU A 149 29.57 13.52 -10.16
C GLU A 149 28.63 14.48 -9.41
N ASN A 150 27.35 14.45 -9.78
CA ASN A 150 26.31 15.30 -9.19
C ASN A 150 25.57 14.65 -8.02
N LEU A 151 25.89 13.41 -7.68
CA LEU A 151 25.25 12.71 -6.57
C LEU A 151 25.59 13.41 -5.25
N LEU A 152 24.59 13.99 -4.59
CA LEU A 152 24.71 14.60 -3.28
C LEU A 152 24.54 13.57 -2.18
N TYR A 153 23.53 12.73 -2.28
CA TYR A 153 23.33 11.58 -1.40
C TYR A 153 22.39 10.52 -2.02
N ASP A 154 22.61 9.28 -1.62
CA ASP A 154 21.73 8.13 -1.87
C ASP A 154 21.53 7.42 -0.53
N TYR A 155 20.45 7.71 0.14
CA TYR A 155 20.06 7.08 1.39
C TYR A 155 19.09 5.94 1.13
N LYS A 156 19.33 4.79 1.73
CA LYS A 156 18.43 3.62 1.71
C LYS A 156 18.22 3.14 3.14
N SER A 157 16.99 2.86 3.48
CA SER A 157 16.61 2.26 4.74
C SER A 157 15.58 1.17 4.49
N GLN A 158 15.81 0.01 5.11
CA GLN A 158 14.85 -1.07 5.10
C GLN A 158 14.57 -1.50 6.54
N GLU A 159 13.30 -1.41 6.92
CA GLU A 159 12.82 -1.80 8.24
C GLU A 159 11.93 -3.02 8.11
N ILE A 160 12.19 -4.05 8.92
CA ILE A 160 11.41 -5.29 8.93
C ILE A 160 11.03 -5.58 10.37
N GLU A 161 9.75 -5.82 10.59
CA GLU A 161 9.21 -6.18 11.89
C GLU A 161 8.33 -7.41 11.81
N ASN A 162 8.50 -8.34 12.75
CA ASN A 162 7.61 -9.48 12.92
C ASN A 162 6.93 -9.37 14.29
N LYS A 163 5.63 -9.58 14.32
CA LYS A 163 4.80 -9.53 15.53
C LYS A 163 4.04 -10.82 15.69
N MET A 164 4.00 -11.32 16.93
CA MET A 164 3.12 -12.41 17.34
C MET A 164 2.25 -11.92 18.49
N ARG A 165 0.98 -12.31 18.46
CA ARG A 165 0.04 -11.94 19.51
C ARG A 165 -0.95 -13.07 19.74
N VAL A 166 -1.30 -13.26 21.01
CA VAL A 166 -2.33 -14.19 21.45
C VAL A 166 -3.33 -13.42 22.32
N ASP A 167 -4.57 -13.47 21.93
CA ASP A 167 -5.68 -12.84 22.65
C ASP A 167 -6.66 -13.92 23.09
N ARG A 168 -7.23 -13.73 24.29
CA ARG A 168 -8.36 -14.51 24.77
C ARG A 168 -9.50 -13.54 25.10
N ASN A 169 -10.66 -13.80 24.53
CA ASN A 169 -11.89 -13.05 24.74
C ASN A 169 -12.96 -13.97 25.27
#